data_cd2189dd72b0f9c9134f52aefe44c8ec
#
_entry.id   cd2189dd72b0f9c9134f52aefe44c8ec
#
_cell.length_a   1.000
_cell.length_b   1.000
_cell.length_c   1.000
_cell.angle_alpha   90.00
_cell.angle_beta   90.00
_cell.angle_gamma   90.00
#
_symmetry.space_group_name_H-M   'P 1'
#
loop_
_entity.id
_entity.type
_entity.pdbx_description
1 polymer ?
#
loop_
_entity_poly.entity_id
_entity_poly.type
_entity_poly.pdbx_seq_one_letter_code
_entity_poly.pdbx_strand_id
1 'polypeptide(L)'
;LWSNSQAVYVHRGAVTDVSIAQEFAAQPLFFLRFLLKSVASSVIGVAQIQELEAGSPWFVRLHLVYLLGLAVFVSYLLALYLNVRFQLYKKTIFPLLLVLSGGCNHLLVLAARWIFLKDEYGMSSRYEIQYQMGIVGILLTFALVWSRCREKAQETEADKAKTRVPEKRAARTLLKVCMLAFTVLTVFGNAWTTRAEIRTAPYRKAYLQVS
;
A
#
# COMPACT_ATOMS: atom_id res chain seq x y z
N LEU A 1 25.37 2.49 20.98
CA LEU A 1 24.37 2.52 19.89
C LEU A 1 23.39 3.70 20.04
N TRP A 2 22.88 3.99 21.26
CA TRP A 2 21.95 5.10 21.51
C TRP A 2 22.57 6.48 21.31
N SER A 3 23.81 6.70 21.72
CA SER A 3 24.49 7.98 21.56
C SER A 3 24.81 8.34 20.09
N ASN A 4 25.02 7.34 19.23
CA ASN A 4 25.22 7.55 17.80
C ASN A 4 23.93 7.90 17.04
N SER A 5 22.75 7.49 17.53
CA SER A 5 21.48 7.82 16.89
C SER A 5 21.15 9.31 17.01
N GLN A 6 21.49 9.95 18.12
CA GLN A 6 21.25 11.40 18.29
C GLN A 6 22.16 12.26 17.39
N ALA A 7 23.39 11.85 17.15
CA ALA A 7 24.32 12.60 16.28
C ALA A 7 23.90 12.57 14.79
N VAL A 8 23.15 11.54 14.36
CA VAL A 8 22.68 11.41 12.97
C VAL A 8 21.43 12.28 12.71
N TYR A 9 20.71 12.72 13.73
CA TYR A 9 19.46 13.48 13.61
C TYR A 9 19.63 14.99 13.50
N VAL A 10 20.85 15.53 13.64
CA VAL A 10 21.12 16.96 13.39
C VAL A 10 21.18 17.23 11.88
N HIS A 11 20.18 16.74 11.14
CA HIS A 11 20.01 17.16 9.76
C HIS A 11 19.18 18.44 9.70
N ARG A 12 19.58 19.35 8.82
CA ARG A 12 18.91 20.63 8.57
C ARG A 12 17.41 20.41 8.37
N GLY A 13 16.59 20.93 9.29
CA GLY A 13 15.13 20.90 9.24
C GLY A 13 14.47 19.69 9.92
N ALA A 14 15.22 18.87 10.69
CA ALA A 14 14.61 17.84 11.54
C ALA A 14 14.11 18.47 12.85
N VAL A 15 12.92 18.07 13.30
CA VAL A 15 12.37 18.44 14.61
C VAL A 15 12.94 17.49 15.65
N THR A 16 13.80 18.00 16.53
CA THR A 16 14.54 17.19 17.53
C THR A 16 13.99 17.32 18.94
N ASP A 17 13.19 18.38 19.21
CA ASP A 17 12.82 18.77 20.56
C ASP A 17 11.42 18.30 20.97
N VAL A 18 10.71 17.59 20.09
CA VAL A 18 9.34 17.13 20.29
C VAL A 18 9.27 15.62 20.16
N SER A 19 8.47 14.96 21.00
CA SER A 19 8.21 13.53 20.87
C SER A 19 7.19 13.26 19.75
N ILE A 20 7.24 12.06 19.14
CA ILE A 20 6.28 11.64 18.12
C ILE A 20 4.83 11.73 18.62
N ALA A 21 4.59 11.44 19.90
CA ALA A 21 3.25 11.52 20.50
C ALA A 21 2.74 12.95 20.60
N GLN A 22 3.60 13.91 20.94
CA GLN A 22 3.26 15.32 20.98
C GLN A 22 2.97 15.87 19.59
N GLU A 23 3.81 15.54 18.61
CA GLU A 23 3.59 15.96 17.22
C GLU A 23 2.33 15.32 16.62
N PHE A 24 2.07 14.03 16.92
CA PHE A 24 0.83 13.37 16.52
C PHE A 24 -0.41 14.06 17.10
N ALA A 25 -0.36 14.50 18.34
CA ALA A 25 -1.46 15.25 18.96
C ALA A 25 -1.63 16.63 18.35
N ALA A 26 -0.53 17.30 17.98
CA ALA A 26 -0.54 18.63 17.36
C ALA A 26 -0.98 18.59 15.88
N GLN A 27 -0.49 17.60 15.12
CA GLN A 27 -0.70 17.51 13.67
C GLN A 27 -1.14 16.11 13.21
N PRO A 28 -2.29 15.56 13.64
CA PRO A 28 -2.73 14.21 13.30
C PRO A 28 -2.93 14.03 11.78
N LEU A 29 -3.34 15.09 11.07
CA LEU A 29 -3.53 15.05 9.63
C LEU A 29 -2.23 14.88 8.84
N PHE A 30 -1.09 15.33 9.38
CA PHE A 30 0.21 15.10 8.78
C PHE A 30 0.51 13.60 8.73
N PHE A 31 0.35 12.89 9.84
CA PHE A 31 0.60 11.45 9.91
C PHE A 31 -0.31 10.65 8.99
N LEU A 32 -1.59 11.05 8.90
CA LEU A 32 -2.54 10.43 7.97
C LEU A 32 -2.13 10.66 6.51
N ARG A 33 -1.77 11.89 6.13
CA ARG A 33 -1.30 12.23 4.78
C ARG A 33 -0.03 11.46 4.43
N PHE A 34 0.94 11.42 5.34
CA PHE A 34 2.17 10.67 5.17
C PHE A 34 1.88 9.18 4.90
N LEU A 35 1.04 8.55 5.74
CA LEU A 35 0.68 7.14 5.60
C LEU A 35 -0.03 6.88 4.26
N LEU A 36 -1.02 7.69 3.90
CA LEU A 36 -1.77 7.51 2.65
C LEU A 36 -0.88 7.68 1.42
N LYS A 37 0.02 8.68 1.40
CA LYS A 37 1.00 8.85 0.31
C LYS A 37 1.97 7.67 0.25
N SER A 38 2.50 7.23 1.40
CA SER A 38 3.39 6.07 1.48
C SER A 38 2.73 4.81 0.93
N VAL A 39 1.47 4.56 1.30
CA VAL A 39 0.72 3.40 0.83
C VAL A 39 0.35 3.53 -0.66
N ALA A 40 0.03 4.73 -1.15
CA ALA A 40 -0.22 4.97 -2.58
C ALA A 40 1.02 4.66 -3.44
N SER A 41 2.22 5.00 -2.93
CA SER A 41 3.47 4.77 -3.66
C SER A 41 3.80 3.29 -3.88
N SER A 42 3.17 2.37 -3.15
CA SER A 42 3.31 0.93 -3.39
C SER A 42 2.62 0.42 -4.67
N VAL A 43 1.74 1.22 -5.25
CA VAL A 43 1.00 0.87 -6.49
C VAL A 43 1.44 1.72 -7.68
N ILE A 44 1.74 3.00 -7.45
CA ILE A 44 2.21 3.94 -8.48
C ILE A 44 3.51 4.56 -7.99
N GLY A 45 4.53 4.59 -8.84
CA GLY A 45 5.84 5.14 -8.49
C GLY A 45 5.79 6.63 -8.12
N VAL A 46 6.77 7.05 -7.32
CA VAL A 46 6.86 8.41 -6.78
C VAL A 46 6.84 9.48 -7.88
N ALA A 47 7.57 9.25 -8.97
CA ALA A 47 7.64 10.19 -10.09
C ALA A 47 6.26 10.41 -10.74
N GLN A 48 5.45 9.35 -10.86
CA GLN A 48 4.09 9.43 -11.41
C GLN A 48 3.14 10.14 -10.45
N ILE A 49 3.30 9.95 -9.14
CA ILE A 49 2.53 10.69 -8.14
C ILE A 49 2.85 12.18 -8.24
N GLN A 50 4.13 12.55 -8.34
CA GLN A 50 4.56 13.94 -8.49
C GLN A 50 4.08 14.55 -9.82
N GLU A 51 4.09 13.78 -10.90
CA GLU A 51 3.55 14.20 -12.19
C GLU A 51 2.04 14.45 -12.12
N LEU A 52 1.29 13.56 -11.47
CA LEU A 52 -0.13 13.76 -11.20
C LEU A 52 -0.38 15.00 -10.33
N GLU A 53 0.46 15.21 -9.32
CA GLU A 53 0.39 16.40 -8.46
C GLU A 53 0.74 17.68 -9.25
N ALA A 54 1.65 17.65 -10.20
CA ALA A 54 2.06 18.81 -11.00
C ALA A 54 1.10 19.14 -12.15
N GLY A 55 0.57 18.11 -12.82
CA GLY A 55 -0.22 18.26 -14.07
C GLY A 55 -1.70 18.54 -13.89
N SER A 56 -2.27 18.35 -12.71
CA SER A 56 -3.72 18.47 -12.49
C SER A 56 -4.11 19.75 -11.74
N PRO A 57 -5.34 20.28 -11.87
CA PRO A 57 -5.84 21.35 -10.99
C PRO A 57 -5.72 20.97 -9.52
N TRP A 58 -5.34 21.90 -8.63
CA TRP A 58 -5.03 21.62 -7.22
C TRP A 58 -6.08 20.77 -6.50
N PHE A 59 -7.34 20.94 -6.84
CA PHE A 59 -8.46 20.20 -6.26
C PHE A 59 -8.44 18.71 -6.63
N VAL A 60 -8.07 18.36 -7.86
CA VAL A 60 -8.00 16.96 -8.35
C VAL A 60 -6.74 16.27 -7.84
N ARG A 61 -5.63 17.00 -7.74
CA ARG A 61 -4.32 16.50 -7.31
C ARG A 61 -4.36 15.84 -5.94
N LEU A 62 -4.85 16.60 -4.97
CA LEU A 62 -4.82 16.20 -3.56
C LEU A 62 -5.69 14.96 -3.33
N HIS A 63 -6.86 14.93 -3.99
CA HIS A 63 -7.85 13.87 -3.75
C HIS A 63 -7.49 12.55 -4.41
N LEU A 64 -6.91 12.54 -5.61
CA LEU A 64 -6.57 11.29 -6.31
C LEU A 64 -5.51 10.47 -5.58
N VAL A 65 -4.43 11.09 -5.10
CA VAL A 65 -3.36 10.39 -4.39
C VAL A 65 -3.86 9.84 -3.05
N TYR A 66 -4.64 10.63 -2.31
CA TYR A 66 -5.20 10.17 -1.04
C TYR A 66 -6.30 9.12 -1.22
N LEU A 67 -7.12 9.22 -2.26
CA LEU A 67 -8.11 8.17 -2.59
C LEU A 67 -7.42 6.87 -2.98
N LEU A 68 -6.35 6.95 -3.77
CA LEU A 68 -5.52 5.80 -4.11
C LEU A 68 -4.92 5.17 -2.84
N GLY A 69 -4.31 5.98 -1.99
CA GLY A 69 -3.75 5.51 -0.72
C GLY A 69 -4.81 4.89 0.18
N LEU A 70 -5.99 5.49 0.26
CA LEU A 70 -7.12 4.94 1.02
C LEU A 70 -7.57 3.59 0.45
N ALA A 71 -7.69 3.46 -0.88
CA ALA A 71 -8.08 2.21 -1.52
C ALA A 71 -7.08 1.08 -1.23
N VAL A 72 -5.79 1.38 -1.28
CA VAL A 72 -4.74 0.41 -0.95
C VAL A 72 -4.76 0.09 0.56
N PHE A 73 -4.91 1.09 1.42
CA PHE A 73 -5.00 0.90 2.87
C PHE A 73 -6.20 0.02 3.25
N VAL A 74 -7.37 0.27 2.67
CA VAL A 74 -8.56 -0.58 2.85
C VAL A 74 -8.29 -2.00 2.36
N SER A 75 -7.52 -2.18 1.28
CA SER A 75 -7.14 -3.50 0.77
C SER A 75 -6.22 -4.25 1.75
N TYR A 76 -5.32 -3.57 2.46
CA TYR A 76 -4.55 -4.15 3.56
C TYR A 76 -5.47 -4.67 4.68
N LEU A 77 -6.40 -3.82 5.14
CA LEU A 77 -7.36 -4.21 6.19
C LEU A 77 -8.25 -5.38 5.74
N LEU A 78 -8.72 -5.34 4.49
CA LEU A 78 -9.49 -6.42 3.90
C LEU A 78 -8.69 -7.72 3.82
N ALA A 79 -7.43 -7.68 3.40
CA ALA A 79 -6.57 -8.86 3.35
C ALA A 79 -6.35 -9.45 4.74
N LEU A 80 -6.09 -8.64 5.76
CA LEU A 80 -5.99 -9.09 7.16
C LEU A 80 -7.29 -9.73 7.63
N TYR A 81 -8.42 -9.06 7.41
CA TYR A 81 -9.73 -9.60 7.75
C TYR A 81 -9.99 -10.95 7.09
N LEU A 82 -9.70 -11.08 5.79
CA LEU A 82 -9.92 -12.31 5.03
C LEU A 82 -9.00 -13.45 5.52
N ASN A 83 -7.74 -13.15 5.86
CA ASN A 83 -6.83 -14.14 6.44
C ASN A 83 -7.38 -14.72 7.74
N VAL A 84 -7.92 -13.88 8.62
CA VAL A 84 -8.53 -14.30 9.90
C VAL A 84 -9.88 -14.99 9.64
N ARG A 85 -10.76 -14.37 8.87
CA ARG A 85 -12.14 -14.86 8.63
C ARG A 85 -12.18 -16.22 7.96
N PHE A 86 -11.29 -16.47 7.00
CA PHE A 86 -11.18 -17.73 6.29
C PHE A 86 -10.12 -18.66 6.89
N GLN A 87 -9.47 -18.26 7.99
CA GLN A 87 -8.40 -19.03 8.63
C GLN A 87 -7.33 -19.49 7.63
N LEU A 88 -6.94 -18.59 6.70
CA LEU A 88 -5.96 -18.91 5.66
C LEU A 88 -4.60 -19.26 6.28
N TYR A 89 -4.26 -18.62 7.38
CA TYR A 89 -3.02 -18.85 8.13
C TYR A 89 -2.84 -20.30 8.60
N LYS A 90 -3.94 -21.09 8.75
CA LYS A 90 -3.86 -22.52 9.07
C LYS A 90 -3.40 -23.36 7.87
N LYS A 91 -3.61 -22.88 6.64
CA LYS A 91 -3.21 -23.56 5.40
C LYS A 91 -1.84 -23.06 4.93
N THR A 92 -1.63 -21.76 4.99
CA THR A 92 -0.36 -21.08 4.69
C THR A 92 -0.29 -19.75 5.40
N ILE A 93 0.78 -19.53 6.15
CA ILE A 93 1.02 -18.27 6.85
C ILE A 93 1.67 -17.21 5.94
N PHE A 94 2.21 -17.63 4.80
CA PHE A 94 3.05 -16.80 3.95
C PHE A 94 2.37 -15.50 3.47
N PRO A 95 1.12 -15.50 2.94
CA PRO A 95 0.45 -14.26 2.55
C PRO A 95 0.24 -13.29 3.72
N LEU A 96 -0.09 -13.82 4.90
CA LEU A 96 -0.27 -13.01 6.10
C LEU A 96 1.05 -12.33 6.52
N LEU A 97 2.16 -13.06 6.51
CA LEU A 97 3.48 -12.50 6.82
C LEU A 97 3.88 -11.40 5.85
N LEU A 98 3.60 -11.57 4.55
CA LEU A 98 3.87 -10.53 3.55
C LEU A 98 3.02 -9.28 3.77
N VAL A 99 1.71 -9.43 4.05
CA VAL A 99 0.82 -8.31 4.35
C VAL A 99 1.30 -7.56 5.60
N LEU A 100 1.64 -8.28 6.66
CA LEU A 100 2.15 -7.68 7.89
C LEU A 100 3.51 -7.00 7.66
N SER A 101 4.43 -7.65 6.95
CA SER A 101 5.74 -7.08 6.63
C SER A 101 5.61 -5.76 5.85
N GLY A 102 4.80 -5.73 4.78
CA GLY A 102 4.55 -4.51 4.02
C GLY A 102 3.89 -3.41 4.86
N GLY A 103 2.84 -3.76 5.62
CA GLY A 103 2.16 -2.81 6.50
C GLY A 103 3.08 -2.24 7.59
N CYS A 104 3.86 -3.09 8.26
CA CYS A 104 4.84 -2.65 9.25
C CYS A 104 5.93 -1.75 8.65
N ASN A 105 6.37 -2.00 7.41
CA ASN A 105 7.35 -1.15 6.76
C ASN A 105 6.83 0.28 6.55
N HIS A 106 5.57 0.49 6.18
CA HIS A 106 4.98 1.83 6.11
C HIS A 106 5.01 2.55 7.46
N LEU A 107 4.68 1.84 8.55
CA LEU A 107 4.72 2.39 9.90
C LEU A 107 6.16 2.67 10.38
N LEU A 108 7.11 1.79 10.07
CA LEU A 108 8.52 1.99 10.40
C LEU A 108 9.10 3.21 9.69
N VAL A 109 8.79 3.39 8.40
CA VAL A 109 9.23 4.57 7.65
C VAL A 109 8.58 5.84 8.20
N LEU A 110 7.30 5.80 8.56
CA LEU A 110 6.63 6.91 9.25
C LEU A 110 7.35 7.23 10.56
N ALA A 111 7.59 6.23 11.42
CA ALA A 111 8.27 6.39 12.70
C ALA A 111 9.72 6.91 12.57
N ALA A 112 10.40 6.62 11.47
CA ALA A 112 11.76 7.07 11.22
C ALA A 112 11.85 8.43 10.52
N ARG A 113 10.81 8.87 9.82
CA ARG A 113 10.87 10.03 8.91
C ARG A 113 9.93 11.19 9.27
N TRP A 114 9.03 11.02 10.24
CA TRP A 114 8.13 12.07 10.70
C TRP A 114 8.87 13.35 11.13
N ILE A 115 10.09 13.21 11.66
CA ILE A 115 10.93 14.32 12.15
C ILE A 115 11.20 15.40 11.09
N PHE A 116 11.09 15.08 9.81
CA PHE A 116 11.30 16.03 8.72
C PHE A 116 10.05 16.84 8.37
N LEU A 117 8.88 16.52 8.94
CA LEU A 117 7.59 17.14 8.67
C LEU A 117 7.25 17.28 7.17
N LYS A 118 7.74 16.34 6.36
CA LYS A 118 7.49 16.26 4.92
C LYS A 118 6.82 14.94 4.60
N ASP A 119 5.57 14.99 4.16
CA ASP A 119 4.78 13.79 3.84
C ASP A 119 5.30 13.02 2.61
N GLU A 120 6.12 13.68 1.76
CA GLU A 120 6.78 13.07 0.60
C GLU A 120 7.86 12.05 0.97
N TYR A 121 8.43 12.13 2.18
CA TYR A 121 9.47 11.17 2.60
C TYR A 121 8.96 9.75 2.78
N GLY A 122 7.64 9.56 2.90
CA GLY A 122 7.01 8.24 2.88
C GLY A 122 7.09 7.53 1.53
N MET A 123 7.25 8.29 0.44
CA MET A 123 7.25 7.79 -0.93
C MET A 123 8.66 7.48 -1.49
N SER A 124 9.67 7.32 -0.65
CA SER A 124 11.03 7.11 -1.11
C SER A 124 11.19 5.78 -1.85
N SER A 125 11.75 5.82 -3.07
CA SER A 125 12.03 4.64 -3.90
C SER A 125 12.89 3.57 -3.21
N ARG A 126 13.66 3.96 -2.17
CA ARG A 126 14.45 3.01 -1.36
C ARG A 126 13.62 1.98 -0.61
N TYR A 127 12.35 2.30 -0.31
CA TYR A 127 11.43 1.44 0.42
C TYR A 127 10.44 0.71 -0.48
N GLU A 128 10.43 1.00 -1.78
CA GLU A 128 9.46 0.50 -2.73
C GLU A 128 9.41 -1.05 -2.76
N ILE A 129 10.57 -1.70 -2.78
CA ILE A 129 10.64 -3.18 -2.75
C ILE A 129 9.99 -3.74 -1.49
N GLN A 130 10.17 -3.09 -0.34
CA GLN A 130 9.59 -3.52 0.92
C GLN A 130 8.06 -3.33 0.93
N TYR A 131 7.58 -2.25 0.33
CA TYR A 131 6.16 -2.00 0.17
C TYR A 131 5.50 -2.99 -0.79
N GLN A 132 6.18 -3.36 -1.87
CA GLN A 132 5.70 -4.36 -2.83
C GLN A 132 5.46 -5.74 -2.19
N MET A 133 6.21 -6.09 -1.15
CA MET A 133 5.97 -7.32 -0.39
C MET A 133 4.52 -7.38 0.15
N GLY A 134 4.03 -6.26 0.67
CA GLY A 134 2.65 -6.16 1.17
C GLY A 134 1.62 -6.31 0.05
N ILE A 135 1.86 -5.70 -1.10
CA ILE A 135 0.99 -5.83 -2.28
C ILE A 135 0.91 -7.28 -2.76
N VAL A 136 2.05 -7.97 -2.83
CA VAL A 136 2.09 -9.41 -3.16
C VAL A 136 1.29 -10.21 -2.14
N GLY A 137 1.43 -9.91 -0.85
CA GLY A 137 0.66 -10.55 0.21
C GLY A 137 -0.85 -10.37 0.07
N ILE A 138 -1.31 -9.17 -0.29
CA ILE A 138 -2.72 -8.86 -0.58
C ILE A 138 -3.21 -9.69 -1.77
N LEU A 139 -2.48 -9.67 -2.89
CA LEU A 139 -2.83 -10.41 -4.09
C LEU A 139 -2.91 -11.92 -3.85
N LEU A 140 -1.94 -12.49 -3.13
CA LEU A 140 -1.97 -13.90 -2.74
C LEU A 140 -3.15 -14.24 -1.84
N THR A 141 -3.46 -13.38 -0.87
CA THR A 141 -4.65 -13.55 -0.02
C THR A 141 -5.92 -13.58 -0.86
N PHE A 142 -6.05 -12.65 -1.80
CA PHE A 142 -7.19 -12.57 -2.71
C PHE A 142 -7.29 -13.81 -3.59
N ALA A 143 -6.18 -14.27 -4.17
CA ALA A 143 -6.15 -15.49 -4.98
C ALA A 143 -6.60 -16.73 -4.20
N LEU A 144 -6.14 -16.88 -2.95
CA LEU A 144 -6.54 -17.99 -2.08
C LEU A 144 -8.03 -17.94 -1.70
N VAL A 145 -8.56 -16.76 -1.42
CA VAL A 145 -10.00 -16.59 -1.15
C VAL A 145 -10.82 -16.89 -2.41
N TRP A 146 -10.34 -16.44 -3.56
CA TRP A 146 -11.00 -16.69 -4.84
C TRP A 146 -11.10 -18.19 -5.14
N SER A 147 -9.99 -18.95 -4.99
CA SER A 147 -9.99 -20.41 -5.21
C SER A 147 -10.98 -21.12 -4.28
N ARG A 148 -10.98 -20.77 -2.98
CA ARG A 148 -11.94 -21.33 -2.01
C ARG A 148 -13.42 -21.02 -2.34
N CYS A 149 -13.67 -19.79 -2.83
CA CYS A 149 -15.02 -19.41 -3.24
C CYS A 149 -15.46 -20.19 -4.48
N ARG A 150 -14.52 -20.54 -5.37
CA ARG A 150 -14.79 -21.35 -6.58
C ARG A 150 -15.04 -22.81 -6.21
N GLU A 151 -14.21 -23.42 -5.39
CA GLU A 151 -14.40 -24.79 -4.89
C GLU A 151 -15.79 -24.98 -4.25
N LYS A 152 -16.14 -24.10 -3.31
CA LYS A 152 -17.45 -24.12 -2.66
C LYS A 152 -18.63 -23.89 -3.64
N ALA A 153 -18.42 -23.15 -4.71
CA ALA A 153 -19.47 -22.96 -5.72
C ALA A 153 -19.71 -24.24 -6.53
N GLN A 154 -18.63 -24.99 -6.84
CA GLN A 154 -18.73 -26.28 -7.54
C GLN A 154 -19.40 -27.35 -6.67
N GLU A 155 -19.01 -27.46 -5.39
CA GLU A 155 -19.68 -28.37 -4.44
C GLU A 155 -21.18 -28.06 -4.26
N THR A 156 -21.51 -26.76 -4.20
CA THR A 156 -22.92 -26.32 -4.05
C THR A 156 -23.71 -26.54 -5.33
N GLU A 157 -23.14 -26.55 -6.52
CA GLU A 157 -23.84 -26.91 -7.77
C GLU A 157 -24.21 -28.40 -7.83
N ALA A 158 -23.37 -29.23 -7.25
CA ALA A 158 -23.67 -30.66 -7.11
C ALA A 158 -24.82 -30.93 -6.12
N ASP A 159 -25.05 -30.03 -5.12
CA ASP A 159 -26.07 -30.20 -4.05
C ASP A 159 -27.32 -29.28 -4.21
N LYS A 160 -27.47 -28.56 -5.34
CA LYS A 160 -28.49 -27.54 -5.54
C LYS A 160 -29.87 -28.07 -5.96
N ALA A 161 -30.59 -28.61 -4.98
CA ALA A 161 -32.06 -28.66 -5.05
C ALA A 161 -32.77 -27.82 -3.95
N LYS A 162 -32.06 -27.21 -2.96
CA LYS A 162 -32.76 -26.52 -1.85
C LYS A 162 -32.10 -25.19 -1.44
N THR A 163 -32.88 -24.10 -1.58
CA THR A 163 -32.89 -22.84 -0.83
C THR A 163 -31.71 -21.88 -1.01
N ARG A 164 -31.87 -20.88 -1.90
CA ARG A 164 -30.95 -19.74 -2.09
C ARG A 164 -31.31 -18.56 -1.18
N VAL A 165 -30.39 -18.10 -0.34
CA VAL A 165 -30.50 -16.82 0.38
C VAL A 165 -29.83 -15.72 -0.44
N PRO A 166 -30.53 -14.67 -0.92
CA PRO A 166 -30.02 -13.67 -1.87
C PRO A 166 -28.92 -12.76 -1.29
N GLU A 167 -28.97 -12.47 0.01
CA GLU A 167 -28.04 -11.57 0.68
C GLU A 167 -26.57 -12.03 0.63
N LYS A 168 -26.33 -13.31 0.78
CA LYS A 168 -24.95 -13.88 0.70
C LYS A 168 -24.34 -13.79 -0.70
N ARG A 169 -25.19 -13.64 -1.75
CA ARG A 169 -24.72 -13.53 -3.14
C ARG A 169 -24.17 -12.14 -3.44
N ALA A 170 -24.83 -11.07 -2.99
CA ALA A 170 -24.40 -9.70 -3.19
C ALA A 170 -23.04 -9.42 -2.52
N ALA A 171 -22.86 -9.82 -1.26
CA ALA A 171 -21.59 -9.66 -0.57
C ALA A 171 -20.43 -10.40 -1.24
N ARG A 172 -20.65 -11.60 -1.77
CA ARG A 172 -19.62 -12.34 -2.53
C ARG A 172 -19.27 -11.66 -3.85
N THR A 173 -20.26 -11.11 -4.54
CA THR A 173 -20.03 -10.38 -5.79
C THR A 173 -19.25 -9.10 -5.53
N LEU A 174 -19.62 -8.32 -4.51
CA LEU A 174 -18.89 -7.12 -4.12
C LEU A 174 -17.43 -7.44 -3.79
N LEU A 175 -17.17 -8.47 -2.98
CA LEU A 175 -15.82 -8.90 -2.66
C LEU A 175 -15.01 -9.23 -3.93
N LYS A 176 -15.58 -9.97 -4.87
CA LYS A 176 -14.92 -10.30 -6.14
C LYS A 176 -14.59 -9.07 -6.96
N VAL A 177 -15.51 -8.10 -7.02
CA VAL A 177 -15.30 -6.83 -7.73
C VAL A 177 -14.17 -6.04 -7.09
N CYS A 178 -14.14 -5.91 -5.75
CA CYS A 178 -13.06 -5.23 -5.04
C CYS A 178 -11.70 -5.89 -5.29
N MET A 179 -11.63 -7.22 -5.23
CA MET A 179 -10.40 -7.97 -5.51
C MET A 179 -9.91 -7.76 -6.94
N LEU A 180 -10.82 -7.83 -7.92
CA LEU A 180 -10.49 -7.59 -9.33
C LEU A 180 -10.03 -6.16 -9.56
N ALA A 181 -10.76 -5.18 -9.01
CA ALA A 181 -10.42 -3.76 -9.13
C ALA A 181 -9.03 -3.46 -8.53
N PHE A 182 -8.72 -4.01 -7.37
CA PHE A 182 -7.40 -3.86 -6.76
C PHE A 182 -6.29 -4.50 -7.62
N THR A 183 -6.53 -5.70 -8.15
CA THR A 183 -5.57 -6.38 -9.03
C THR A 183 -5.30 -5.57 -10.29
N VAL A 184 -6.35 -5.07 -10.95
CA VAL A 184 -6.22 -4.21 -12.14
C VAL A 184 -5.47 -2.93 -11.81
N LEU A 185 -5.82 -2.27 -10.71
CA LEU A 185 -5.16 -1.05 -10.24
C LEU A 185 -3.66 -1.28 -10.02
N THR A 186 -3.29 -2.37 -9.36
CA THR A 186 -1.89 -2.72 -9.08
C THR A 186 -1.12 -3.01 -10.36
N VAL A 187 -1.68 -3.83 -11.25
CA VAL A 187 -1.03 -4.18 -12.53
C VAL A 187 -0.85 -2.93 -13.39
N PHE A 188 -1.88 -2.10 -13.52
CA PHE A 188 -1.83 -0.88 -14.31
C PHE A 188 -0.83 0.13 -13.74
N GLY A 189 -0.87 0.38 -12.41
CA GLY A 189 0.04 1.31 -11.75
C GLY A 189 1.51 0.90 -11.89
N ASN A 190 1.81 -0.37 -11.65
CA ASN A 190 3.17 -0.90 -11.82
C ASN A 190 3.62 -0.90 -13.29
N ALA A 191 2.74 -1.22 -14.24
CA ALA A 191 3.06 -1.15 -15.67
C ALA A 191 3.34 0.29 -16.12
N TRP A 192 2.57 1.26 -15.64
CA TRP A 192 2.79 2.68 -15.90
C TRP A 192 4.14 3.14 -15.33
N THR A 193 4.42 2.82 -14.07
CA THR A 193 5.69 3.12 -13.41
C THR A 193 6.87 2.53 -14.18
N THR A 194 6.81 1.23 -14.50
CA THR A 194 7.86 0.52 -15.23
C THR A 194 8.11 1.14 -16.61
N ARG A 195 7.05 1.49 -17.34
CA ARG A 195 7.17 2.15 -18.65
C ARG A 195 7.86 3.51 -18.55
N ALA A 196 7.54 4.30 -17.53
CA ALA A 196 8.16 5.59 -17.30
C ALA A 196 9.65 5.42 -16.91
N GLU A 197 9.96 4.49 -16.02
CA GLU A 197 11.32 4.18 -15.60
C GLU A 197 12.20 3.71 -16.77
N ILE A 198 11.69 2.85 -17.65
CA ILE A 198 12.41 2.42 -18.87
C ILE A 198 12.75 3.61 -19.77
N ARG A 199 11.85 4.58 -19.90
CA ARG A 199 12.08 5.78 -20.71
C ARG A 199 13.14 6.71 -20.11
N THR A 200 13.22 6.79 -18.79
CA THR A 200 14.17 7.65 -18.07
C THR A 200 15.51 6.97 -17.78
N ALA A 201 15.58 5.64 -17.82
CA ALA A 201 16.79 4.87 -17.52
C ALA A 201 18.05 5.28 -18.30
N PRO A 202 17.99 5.60 -19.62
CA PRO A 202 19.17 6.06 -20.37
C PRO A 202 19.77 7.35 -19.83
N TYR A 203 18.97 8.26 -19.31
CA TYR A 203 19.42 9.55 -18.78
C TYR A 203 20.07 9.43 -17.38
N ARG A 204 19.72 8.41 -16.60
CA ARG A 204 20.33 8.15 -15.29
C ARG A 204 21.81 7.78 -15.40
N LYS A 205 22.23 7.11 -16.48
CA LYS A 205 23.64 6.82 -16.75
C LYS A 205 24.47 8.09 -16.90
N ALA A 206 23.95 9.11 -17.52
CA ALA A 206 24.65 10.39 -17.70
C ALA A 206 24.88 11.09 -16.36
N TYR A 207 23.95 11.03 -15.43
CA TYR A 207 24.11 11.60 -14.07
C TYR A 207 25.17 10.90 -13.23
N LEU A 208 25.31 9.58 -13.37
CA LEU A 208 26.31 8.79 -12.61
C LEU A 208 27.75 8.96 -13.15
N GLN A 209 27.91 9.49 -14.38
CA GLN A 209 29.23 9.75 -14.97
C GLN A 209 29.76 11.14 -14.64
N VAL A 210 28.97 12.02 -14.07
CA VAL A 210 29.31 13.42 -13.76
C VAL A 210 29.52 13.65 -12.24
N SER A 211 29.22 12.65 -11.39
CA SER A 211 29.43 12.67 -9.95
C SER A 211 30.63 11.82 -9.55
#